data_5f71dcd45bd6cfa2fb8ebbbf85e79109
#
_entry.id   5f71dcd45bd6cfa2fb8ebbbf85e79109
#
_cell.length_a   1.000
_cell.length_b   1.000
_cell.length_c   1.000
_cell.angle_alpha   90.00
_cell.angle_beta   90.00
_cell.angle_gamma   90.00
#
_symmetry.space_group_name_H-M   'P 1'
#
loop_
_entity.id
_entity.type
_entity.pdbx_description
1 polymer ?
#
loop_
_entity_poly.entity_id
_entity_poly.type
_entity_poly.pdbx_seq_one_letter_code
_entity_poly.pdbx_strand_id
1 'polypeptide(L)'
;VFQTVWNVLDGRSPGAGIADYDFFYYDASDLSYKAEDVVIRRAAALFADLRVAVEVRNEARVHLWYESRFGVPEVRFTSSADAIDHFASTTCCFGVSRTPRGELVDYAPHGYADLFAMRVRPNPRLAPRAVYEAKARRWQQEWPGLVVDPWPDSVGVAG
;
A
#
# COMPACT_ATOMS: atom_id res chain seq x y z
N VAL A 1 0.35 -1.74 8.16
CA VAL A 1 0.49 -0.70 9.21
C VAL A 1 -0.80 0.08 9.42
N PHE A 2 -1.46 0.65 8.37
CA PHE A 2 -2.68 1.46 8.55
C PHE A 2 -3.83 0.67 9.21
N GLN A 3 -4.04 -0.58 8.87
CA GLN A 3 -5.07 -1.45 9.48
C GLN A 3 -4.79 -1.68 10.98
N THR A 4 -3.54 -1.76 11.38
CA THR A 4 -3.15 -1.84 12.79
C THR A 4 -3.58 -0.59 13.56
N VAL A 5 -3.41 0.60 12.98
CA VAL A 5 -3.85 1.87 13.59
C VAL A 5 -5.37 1.87 13.74
N TRP A 6 -6.12 1.50 12.71
CA TRP A 6 -7.58 1.40 12.77
C TRP A 6 -8.07 0.40 13.83
N ASN A 7 -7.41 -0.76 13.93
CA ASN A 7 -7.72 -1.72 14.99
C ASN A 7 -7.56 -1.11 16.39
N VAL A 8 -6.45 -0.40 16.63
CA VAL A 8 -6.20 0.25 17.92
C VAL A 8 -7.23 1.34 18.21
N LEU A 9 -7.58 2.16 17.21
CA LEU A 9 -8.61 3.21 17.35
C LEU A 9 -9.99 2.64 17.62
N ASP A 10 -10.29 1.46 17.06
CA ASP A 10 -11.56 0.74 17.24
C ASP A 10 -11.55 -0.19 18.48
N GLY A 11 -10.51 -0.11 19.33
CA GLY A 11 -10.38 -0.91 20.55
C GLY A 11 -10.13 -2.41 20.30
N ARG A 12 -9.71 -2.79 19.10
CA ARG A 12 -9.44 -4.17 18.70
C ARG A 12 -7.98 -4.56 18.93
N SER A 13 -7.70 -5.86 18.94
CA SER A 13 -6.32 -6.35 18.90
C SER A 13 -5.59 -5.80 17.68
N PRO A 14 -4.31 -5.34 17.79
CA PRO A 14 -3.59 -4.71 16.69
C PRO A 14 -3.53 -5.50 15.38
N GLY A 15 -3.54 -6.82 15.45
CA GLY A 15 -3.50 -7.71 14.28
C GLY A 15 -4.86 -8.22 13.81
N ALA A 16 -5.97 -7.80 14.40
CA ALA A 16 -7.30 -8.32 14.07
C ALA A 16 -7.67 -8.03 12.61
N GLY A 17 -8.15 -9.05 11.88
CA GLY A 17 -8.62 -8.90 10.49
C GLY A 17 -7.55 -8.54 9.46
N ILE A 18 -6.27 -8.48 9.84
CA ILE A 18 -5.17 -8.23 8.92
C ILE A 18 -4.81 -9.53 8.20
N ALA A 19 -5.00 -9.54 6.88
CA ALA A 19 -4.72 -10.74 6.07
C ALA A 19 -3.22 -10.91 5.83
N ASP A 20 -2.50 -9.82 5.57
CA ASP A 20 -1.10 -9.82 5.19
C ASP A 20 -0.39 -8.52 5.62
N TYR A 21 0.93 -8.59 5.65
CA TYR A 21 1.81 -7.45 5.86
C TYR A 21 2.67 -7.25 4.62
N ASP A 22 2.45 -6.12 3.94
CA ASP A 22 3.18 -5.75 2.73
C ASP A 22 4.55 -5.16 3.10
N PHE A 23 5.60 -5.80 2.60
CA PHE A 23 6.95 -5.25 2.56
C PHE A 23 7.33 -4.98 1.11
N PHE A 24 7.86 -3.83 0.85
CA PHE A 24 8.29 -3.48 -0.49
C PHE A 24 9.65 -2.79 -0.49
N TYR A 25 10.36 -2.96 -1.57
CA TYR A 25 11.67 -2.36 -1.82
C TYR A 25 11.76 -1.91 -3.28
N TYR A 26 12.79 -1.17 -3.60
CA TYR A 26 13.06 -0.74 -4.96
C TYR A 26 14.47 -1.15 -5.37
N ASP A 27 14.57 -2.00 -6.37
CA ASP A 27 15.83 -2.39 -7.01
C ASP A 27 15.61 -2.57 -8.52
N ALA A 28 16.18 -1.65 -9.30
CA ALA A 28 16.10 -1.67 -10.75
C ALA A 28 17.31 -2.36 -11.42
N SER A 29 18.26 -2.86 -10.64
CA SER A 29 19.49 -3.47 -11.16
C SER A 29 19.26 -4.82 -11.83
N ASP A 30 18.31 -5.60 -11.33
CA ASP A 30 17.89 -6.87 -11.92
C ASP A 30 16.35 -7.04 -11.76
N LEU A 31 15.65 -6.86 -12.86
CA LEU A 31 14.19 -6.98 -12.92
C LEU A 31 13.70 -8.42 -13.17
N SER A 32 14.57 -9.42 -13.10
CA SER A 32 14.16 -10.82 -13.25
C SER A 32 13.32 -11.27 -12.04
N TYR A 33 12.36 -12.18 -12.29
CA TYR A 33 11.62 -12.81 -11.20
C TYR A 33 12.57 -13.58 -10.24
N LYS A 34 13.66 -14.14 -10.76
CA LYS A 34 14.63 -14.86 -9.96
C LYS A 34 15.29 -13.96 -8.89
N ALA A 35 15.60 -12.71 -9.22
CA ALA A 35 16.17 -11.76 -8.27
C ALA A 35 15.15 -11.43 -7.16
N GLU A 36 13.90 -11.17 -7.51
CA GLU A 36 12.83 -10.92 -6.54
C GLU A 36 12.55 -12.16 -5.66
N ASP A 37 12.51 -13.36 -6.24
CA ASP A 37 12.28 -14.61 -5.52
C ASP A 37 13.33 -14.88 -4.44
N VAL A 38 14.59 -14.49 -4.68
CA VAL A 38 15.65 -14.57 -3.65
C VAL A 38 15.29 -13.70 -2.43
N VAL A 39 14.77 -12.48 -2.65
CA VAL A 39 14.37 -11.58 -1.56
C VAL A 39 13.14 -12.13 -0.86
N ILE A 40 12.15 -12.61 -1.60
CA ILE A 40 10.93 -13.22 -1.07
C ILE A 40 11.27 -14.40 -0.14
N ARG A 41 12.15 -15.30 -0.58
CA ARG A 41 12.56 -16.48 0.24
C ARG A 41 13.33 -16.06 1.50
N ARG A 42 14.19 -15.06 1.41
CA ARG A 42 14.91 -14.53 2.59
C ARG A 42 13.95 -13.92 3.59
N ALA A 43 12.98 -13.15 3.13
CA ALA A 43 11.94 -12.58 3.99
C ALA A 43 11.08 -13.68 4.62
N ALA A 44 10.66 -14.68 3.85
CA ALA A 44 9.89 -15.81 4.36
C ALA A 44 10.64 -16.56 5.48
N ALA A 45 11.95 -16.78 5.32
CA ALA A 45 12.77 -17.38 6.36
C ALA A 45 12.92 -16.47 7.59
N LEU A 46 13.09 -15.16 7.40
CA LEU A 46 13.25 -14.19 8.49
C LEU A 46 11.98 -14.05 9.33
N PHE A 47 10.82 -14.13 8.71
CA PHE A 47 9.51 -13.92 9.34
C PHE A 47 8.77 -15.23 9.67
N ALA A 48 9.41 -16.39 9.51
CA ALA A 48 8.79 -17.70 9.70
C ALA A 48 8.11 -17.88 11.08
N ASP A 49 8.68 -17.29 12.11
CA ASP A 49 8.18 -17.42 13.49
C ASP A 49 7.01 -16.45 13.82
N LEU A 50 6.72 -15.48 12.96
CA LEU A 50 5.72 -14.43 13.26
C LEU A 50 4.26 -14.90 13.10
N ARG A 51 4.01 -16.06 12.53
CA ARG A 51 2.64 -16.59 12.26
C ARG A 51 1.71 -15.60 11.55
N VAL A 52 2.27 -14.76 10.69
CA VAL A 52 1.55 -13.78 9.87
C VAL A 52 1.94 -13.95 8.42
N ALA A 53 1.02 -13.68 7.49
CA ALA A 53 1.35 -13.65 6.09
C ALA A 53 2.16 -12.38 5.78
N VAL A 54 3.29 -12.55 5.11
CA VAL A 54 4.15 -11.46 4.66
C VAL A 54 4.27 -11.52 3.15
N GLU A 55 3.88 -10.45 2.48
CA GLU A 55 4.16 -10.25 1.05
C GLU A 55 5.38 -9.35 0.89
N VAL A 56 6.26 -9.70 -0.05
CA VAL A 56 7.42 -8.87 -0.42
C VAL A 56 7.37 -8.60 -1.91
N ARG A 57 7.52 -7.33 -2.29
CA ARG A 57 7.46 -6.88 -3.68
C ARG A 57 8.60 -5.91 -4.00
N ASN A 58 9.14 -6.06 -5.21
CA ASN A 58 10.05 -5.08 -5.79
C ASN A 58 9.24 -4.06 -6.61
N GLU A 59 9.13 -2.84 -6.14
CA GLU A 59 8.35 -1.79 -6.79
C GLU A 59 8.92 -1.41 -8.17
N ALA A 60 10.19 -1.65 -8.44
CA ALA A 60 10.77 -1.48 -9.76
C ALA A 60 10.17 -2.41 -10.81
N ARG A 61 9.49 -3.50 -10.41
CA ARG A 61 8.89 -4.50 -11.30
C ARG A 61 7.39 -4.31 -11.55
N VAL A 62 6.75 -3.38 -10.90
CA VAL A 62 5.28 -3.18 -10.98
C VAL A 62 4.82 -2.99 -12.41
N HIS A 63 5.56 -2.25 -13.22
CA HIS A 63 5.27 -2.01 -14.64
C HIS A 63 5.17 -3.30 -15.49
N LEU A 64 5.84 -4.39 -15.10
CA LEU A 64 5.84 -5.65 -15.87
C LEU A 64 4.50 -6.40 -15.82
N TRP A 65 3.63 -6.08 -14.88
CA TRP A 65 2.37 -6.78 -14.69
C TRP A 65 1.14 -5.87 -14.47
N TYR A 66 1.36 -4.59 -14.14
CA TYR A 66 0.28 -3.69 -13.73
C TYR A 66 -0.73 -3.45 -14.85
N GLU A 67 -0.26 -3.19 -16.07
CA GLU A 67 -1.12 -2.99 -17.23
C GLU A 67 -1.99 -4.21 -17.53
N SER A 68 -1.39 -5.41 -17.55
CA SER A 68 -2.12 -6.65 -17.81
C SER A 68 -3.18 -6.95 -16.74
N ARG A 69 -2.97 -6.48 -15.50
CA ARG A 69 -3.88 -6.73 -14.39
C ARG A 69 -4.98 -5.70 -14.26
N PHE A 70 -4.72 -4.44 -14.57
CA PHE A 70 -5.63 -3.34 -14.29
C PHE A 70 -6.06 -2.54 -15.52
N GLY A 71 -5.52 -2.83 -16.69
CA GLY A 71 -5.88 -2.16 -17.94
C GLY A 71 -5.50 -0.68 -18.02
N VAL A 72 -4.55 -0.25 -17.18
CA VAL A 72 -4.03 1.12 -17.19
C VAL A 72 -2.62 1.16 -17.75
N PRO A 73 -2.20 2.27 -18.40
CA PRO A 73 -0.87 2.39 -18.98
C PRO A 73 0.25 2.07 -18.01
N GLU A 74 1.36 1.59 -18.54
CA GLU A 74 2.58 1.29 -17.79
C GLU A 74 3.06 2.53 -17.01
N VAL A 75 3.30 2.33 -15.71
CA VAL A 75 3.97 3.32 -14.85
C VAL A 75 5.24 2.71 -14.29
N ARG A 76 6.36 3.37 -14.52
CA ARG A 76 7.66 2.97 -13.97
C ARG A 76 8.01 3.85 -12.80
N PHE A 77 8.01 3.26 -11.63
CA PHE A 77 8.46 3.96 -10.43
C PHE A 77 9.98 4.15 -10.43
N THR A 78 10.43 5.18 -9.76
CA THR A 78 11.84 5.56 -9.62
C THR A 78 12.39 5.29 -8.22
N SER A 79 11.51 4.99 -7.27
CA SER A 79 11.86 4.70 -5.87
C SER A 79 10.67 4.07 -5.14
N SER A 80 10.89 3.55 -3.92
CA SER A 80 9.80 3.12 -3.04
C SER A 80 8.87 4.29 -2.65
N ALA A 81 9.40 5.50 -2.47
CA ALA A 81 8.60 6.69 -2.18
C ALA A 81 7.66 7.03 -3.35
N ASP A 82 8.18 6.99 -4.58
CA ASP A 82 7.40 7.18 -5.79
C ASP A 82 6.26 6.14 -5.92
N ALA A 83 6.54 4.87 -5.59
CA ALA A 83 5.50 3.84 -5.57
C ALA A 83 4.40 4.12 -4.53
N ILE A 84 4.77 4.58 -3.33
CA ILE A 84 3.83 4.96 -2.26
C ILE A 84 2.88 6.06 -2.74
N ASP A 85 3.39 7.07 -3.46
CA ASP A 85 2.59 8.18 -3.99
C ASP A 85 1.47 7.73 -4.93
N HIS A 86 1.54 6.50 -5.44
CA HIS A 86 0.59 5.94 -6.39
C HIS A 86 -0.35 4.87 -5.78
N PHE A 87 -0.31 4.64 -4.47
CA PHE A 87 -1.28 3.73 -3.84
C PHE A 87 -2.71 4.24 -4.02
N ALA A 88 -3.67 3.32 -4.08
CA ALA A 88 -5.06 3.59 -4.46
C ALA A 88 -5.81 4.58 -3.53
N SER A 89 -5.30 4.81 -2.33
CA SER A 89 -5.86 5.76 -1.36
C SER A 89 -4.76 6.62 -0.76
N THR A 90 -4.95 7.94 -0.71
CA THR A 90 -4.01 8.88 -0.08
C THR A 90 -3.81 8.56 1.41
N THR A 91 -4.83 8.03 2.09
CA THR A 91 -4.78 7.59 3.48
C THR A 91 -3.77 6.46 3.70
N CYS A 92 -3.51 5.65 2.67
CA CYS A 92 -2.56 4.53 2.72
C CYS A 92 -1.20 4.87 2.12
N CYS A 93 -1.04 6.09 1.56
CA CYS A 93 0.22 6.55 0.97
C CYS A 93 1.23 6.86 2.08
N PHE A 94 1.71 5.84 2.77
CA PHE A 94 2.86 5.96 3.66
C PHE A 94 3.60 4.64 3.78
N GLY A 95 4.86 4.73 4.16
CA GLY A 95 5.73 3.60 4.44
C GLY A 95 6.57 3.88 5.68
N VAL A 96 6.97 2.80 6.36
CA VAL A 96 7.87 2.85 7.51
C VAL A 96 9.06 1.95 7.22
N SER A 97 10.25 2.43 7.48
CA SER A 97 11.49 1.68 7.31
C SER A 97 12.38 1.82 8.54
N ARG A 98 13.45 1.02 8.60
CA ARG A 98 14.52 1.17 9.59
C ARG A 98 15.82 1.55 8.91
N THR A 99 16.52 2.50 9.48
CA THR A 99 17.90 2.81 9.08
C THR A 99 18.84 1.66 9.49
N PRO A 100 20.06 1.58 8.93
CA PRO A 100 21.09 0.65 9.40
C PRO A 100 21.42 0.80 10.89
N ARG A 101 21.14 1.97 11.49
CA ARG A 101 21.31 2.24 12.93
C ARG A 101 20.10 1.81 13.77
N GLY A 102 19.04 1.26 13.13
CA GLY A 102 17.85 0.79 13.81
C GLY A 102 16.78 1.85 14.09
N GLU A 103 16.99 3.10 13.64
CA GLU A 103 16.02 4.18 13.79
C GLU A 103 14.84 3.96 12.85
N LEU A 104 13.62 4.26 13.32
CA LEU A 104 12.44 4.26 12.47
C LEU A 104 12.40 5.56 11.66
N VAL A 105 12.14 5.41 10.37
CA VAL A 105 11.93 6.51 9.43
C VAL A 105 10.63 6.24 8.68
N ASP A 106 9.84 7.27 8.51
CA ASP A 106 8.60 7.20 7.75
C ASP A 106 8.63 8.13 6.54
N TYR A 107 7.78 7.79 5.56
CA TYR A 107 7.46 8.63 4.42
C TYR A 107 5.94 8.69 4.33
N ALA A 108 5.36 9.88 4.46
CA ALA A 108 3.92 10.10 4.49
C ALA A 108 3.57 11.42 3.78
N PRO A 109 3.50 11.46 2.43
CA PRO A 109 3.33 12.68 1.66
C PRO A 109 2.00 13.40 1.94
N HIS A 110 1.00 12.68 2.42
CA HIS A 110 -0.31 13.24 2.79
C HIS A 110 -0.49 13.38 4.31
N GLY A 111 0.56 13.10 5.09
CA GLY A 111 0.49 13.06 6.55
C GLY A 111 -0.42 11.94 7.07
N TYR A 112 -0.82 12.03 8.33
CA TYR A 112 -1.56 10.98 9.04
C TYR A 112 -2.95 11.41 9.51
N ALA A 113 -3.40 12.62 9.20
CA ALA A 113 -4.68 13.15 9.70
C ALA A 113 -5.86 12.26 9.32
N ASP A 114 -5.97 11.88 8.05
CA ASP A 114 -7.04 11.00 7.57
C ASP A 114 -6.94 9.58 8.17
N LEU A 115 -5.72 9.06 8.35
CA LEU A 115 -5.51 7.76 8.98
C LEU A 115 -6.08 7.72 10.39
N PHE A 116 -5.74 8.72 11.23
CA PHE A 116 -6.23 8.81 12.60
C PHE A 116 -7.70 9.22 12.70
N ALA A 117 -8.24 9.90 11.69
CA ALA A 117 -9.69 10.18 11.58
C ALA A 117 -10.49 8.99 11.04
N MET A 118 -9.87 7.83 10.81
CA MET A 118 -10.50 6.66 10.17
C MET A 118 -11.22 7.04 8.87
N ARG A 119 -10.56 7.85 8.03
CA ARG A 119 -11.10 8.34 6.76
C ARG A 119 -10.28 7.82 5.60
N VAL A 120 -10.94 7.31 4.58
CA VAL A 120 -10.32 6.77 3.35
C VAL A 120 -10.62 7.71 2.19
N ARG A 121 -9.57 8.28 1.60
CA ARG A 121 -9.68 9.16 0.42
C ARG A 121 -9.12 8.47 -0.82
N PRO A 122 -9.76 8.64 -1.99
CA PRO A 122 -9.22 8.12 -3.24
C PRO A 122 -7.93 8.84 -3.66
N ASN A 123 -7.07 8.08 -4.34
CA ASN A 123 -5.90 8.63 -5.02
C ASN A 123 -6.01 8.32 -6.52
N PRO A 124 -6.40 9.30 -7.36
CA PRO A 124 -6.62 9.06 -8.79
C PRO A 124 -5.32 9.08 -9.63
N ARG A 125 -4.14 9.05 -9.01
CA ARG A 125 -2.86 9.12 -9.74
C ARG A 125 -2.63 7.94 -10.68
N LEU A 126 -2.97 6.73 -10.25
CA LEU A 126 -2.70 5.52 -11.02
C LEU A 126 -3.85 4.50 -10.92
N ALA A 127 -4.24 4.12 -9.71
CA ALA A 127 -5.21 3.06 -9.52
C ALA A 127 -6.57 3.44 -10.13
N PRO A 128 -7.22 2.53 -10.91
CA PRO A 128 -8.56 2.77 -11.41
C PRO A 128 -9.58 2.95 -10.27
N ARG A 129 -10.64 3.70 -10.53
CA ARG A 129 -11.78 3.88 -9.63
C ARG A 129 -12.27 2.55 -9.03
N ALA A 130 -12.45 1.54 -9.86
CA ALA A 130 -12.95 0.23 -9.42
C ALA A 130 -12.03 -0.44 -8.38
N VAL A 131 -10.71 -0.23 -8.46
CA VAL A 131 -9.73 -0.76 -7.50
C VAL A 131 -9.87 -0.07 -6.15
N TYR A 132 -9.99 1.27 -6.16
CA TYR A 132 -10.24 2.03 -4.94
C TYR A 132 -11.55 1.60 -4.26
N GLU A 133 -12.65 1.60 -5.01
CA GLU A 133 -13.97 1.27 -4.47
C GLU A 133 -14.04 -0.16 -3.93
N ALA A 134 -13.38 -1.13 -4.57
CA ALA A 134 -13.32 -2.50 -4.08
C ALA A 134 -12.54 -2.61 -2.76
N LYS A 135 -11.39 -1.92 -2.65
CA LYS A 135 -10.61 -1.85 -1.41
C LYS A 135 -11.39 -1.14 -0.29
N ALA A 136 -11.97 0.02 -0.57
CA ALA A 136 -12.72 0.81 0.39
C ALA A 136 -13.92 0.02 0.97
N ARG A 137 -14.69 -0.67 0.11
CA ARG A 137 -15.78 -1.55 0.55
C ARG A 137 -15.30 -2.66 1.47
N ARG A 138 -14.20 -3.34 1.11
CA ARG A 138 -13.64 -4.41 1.95
C ARG A 138 -13.20 -3.87 3.32
N TRP A 139 -12.56 -2.72 3.36
CA TRP A 139 -12.14 -2.10 4.61
C TRP A 139 -13.35 -1.65 5.45
N GLN A 140 -14.37 -1.07 4.84
CA GLN A 140 -15.57 -0.63 5.56
C GLN A 140 -16.38 -1.81 6.14
N GLN A 141 -16.34 -2.99 5.50
CA GLN A 141 -16.91 -4.21 6.07
C GLN A 141 -16.16 -4.66 7.32
N GLU A 142 -14.84 -4.51 7.35
CA GLU A 142 -14.00 -4.89 8.49
C GLU A 142 -14.00 -3.82 9.59
N TRP A 143 -14.03 -2.56 9.19
CA TRP A 143 -14.09 -1.38 10.09
C TRP A 143 -15.31 -0.51 9.75
N PRO A 144 -16.51 -0.81 10.31
CA PRO A 144 -17.74 -0.08 9.97
C PRO A 144 -17.70 1.42 10.28
N GLY A 145 -16.83 1.85 11.19
CA GLY A 145 -16.61 3.26 11.54
C GLY A 145 -15.81 4.05 10.52
N LEU A 146 -15.28 3.42 9.46
CA LEU A 146 -14.55 4.13 8.41
C LEU A 146 -15.46 5.07 7.60
N VAL A 147 -15.01 6.31 7.45
CA VAL A 147 -15.59 7.28 6.52
C VAL A 147 -14.90 7.11 5.17
N VAL A 148 -15.65 6.72 4.16
CA VAL A 148 -15.12 6.51 2.80
C VAL A 148 -15.55 7.66 1.91
N ASP A 149 -14.59 8.43 1.41
CA ASP A 149 -14.85 9.49 0.44
C ASP A 149 -15.16 8.87 -0.95
N PRO A 150 -16.13 9.42 -1.69
CA PRO A 150 -16.42 8.94 -3.04
C PRO A 150 -15.24 9.23 -3.97
N TRP A 151 -15.16 8.45 -5.05
CA TRP A 151 -14.24 8.79 -6.14
C TRP A 151 -14.60 10.16 -6.70
N PRO A 152 -13.61 11.05 -6.94
CA PRO A 152 -13.92 12.36 -7.51
C PRO A 152 -14.54 12.17 -8.90
N ASP A 153 -15.67 12.81 -9.12
CA ASP A 153 -16.23 12.92 -10.46
C ASP A 153 -15.21 13.60 -11.34
N SER A 154 -15.09 13.16 -12.59
CA SER A 154 -14.19 13.79 -13.55
C SER A 154 -14.44 15.28 -13.54
N VAL A 155 -13.50 16.06 -13.05
CA VAL A 155 -13.55 17.51 -13.22
C VAL A 155 -13.60 17.71 -14.73
N GLY A 156 -14.75 18.13 -15.23
CA GLY A 156 -14.93 18.38 -16.66
C GLY A 156 -13.75 19.22 -17.12
N VAL A 157 -13.06 18.73 -18.15
CA VAL A 157 -12.08 19.52 -18.87
C VAL A 157 -12.84 20.76 -19.32
N ALA A 158 -12.66 21.86 -18.59
CA ALA A 158 -13.14 23.16 -19.04
C ALA A 158 -12.38 23.42 -20.32
N GLY A 159 -13.15 23.43 -21.44
CA GLY A 159 -12.68 23.70 -22.78
C GLY A 159 -12.17 25.12 -22.96
#